data_20bf13cd6bc33f029e6e450a8448417e
#
_entry.id   20bf13cd6bc33f029e6e450a8448417e
#
_cell.length_a   1.000
_cell.length_b   1.000
_cell.length_c   1.000
_cell.angle_alpha   90.00
_cell.angle_beta   90.00
_cell.angle_gamma   90.00
#
_symmetry.space_group_name_H-M   'P 1'
#
loop_
_entity.id
_entity.type
_entity.pdbx_description
1 polymer ?
#
loop_
_entity_poly.entity_id
_entity_poly.type
_entity_poly.pdbx_seq_one_letter_code
_entity_poly.pdbx_strand_id
1 'polypeptide(L)'
;MSKNEPFIEFLERSREDRAMLAALRRGLGRKPGEAPSMFPYVVQFLPPNPHPDHEANVYRGASLFALNPVSASSGNMVLHLRKLAGAQADDAATERRFVQLLNQHIESIDIPLRQHITLLRGSDIAVNWHQLFYDLKFWDHDAHFVQKQWADAFWRKQQTEKSNET
;
A
#
# COMPACT_ATOMS: atom_id res chain seq x y z
N MET A 1 13.41 9.58 -10.39
CA MET A 1 13.55 8.39 -9.52
C MET A 1 13.02 8.71 -8.13
N SER A 2 12.10 7.89 -7.64
CA SER A 2 11.62 7.98 -6.26
C SER A 2 12.76 7.64 -5.30
N LYS A 3 12.93 8.40 -4.20
CA LYS A 3 13.95 8.12 -3.18
C LYS A 3 13.80 6.72 -2.54
N ASN A 4 12.64 6.10 -2.68
CA ASN A 4 12.33 4.79 -2.11
C ASN A 4 12.53 3.62 -3.09
N GLU A 5 12.85 3.90 -4.35
CA GLU A 5 12.97 2.89 -5.39
C GLU A 5 13.98 1.78 -5.05
N PRO A 6 15.22 2.11 -4.59
CA PRO A 6 16.18 1.07 -4.19
C PRO A 6 15.68 0.20 -3.03
N PHE A 7 14.94 0.78 -2.09
CA PHE A 7 14.39 0.06 -0.95
C PHE A 7 13.28 -0.91 -1.37
N ILE A 8 12.38 -0.46 -2.25
CA ILE A 8 11.29 -1.29 -2.75
C ILE A 8 11.84 -2.44 -3.59
N GLU A 9 12.84 -2.18 -4.44
CA GLU A 9 13.53 -3.21 -5.20
C GLU A 9 14.20 -4.25 -4.29
N PHE A 10 14.79 -3.81 -3.18
CA PHE A 10 15.35 -4.71 -2.17
C PHE A 10 14.26 -5.61 -1.56
N LEU A 11 13.12 -5.04 -1.18
CA LEU A 11 11.99 -5.80 -0.65
C LEU A 11 11.51 -6.85 -1.66
N GLU A 12 11.34 -6.45 -2.91
CA GLU A 12 10.87 -7.35 -3.98
C GLU A 12 11.84 -8.51 -4.25
N ARG A 13 13.15 -8.24 -4.27
CA ARG A 13 14.17 -9.28 -4.43
C ARG A 13 14.22 -10.24 -3.25
N SER A 14 13.88 -9.76 -2.07
CA SER A 14 13.93 -10.51 -0.80
C SER A 14 12.58 -11.09 -0.40
N ARG A 15 11.60 -11.10 -1.29
CA ARG A 15 10.21 -11.51 -1.00
C ARG A 15 10.05 -12.95 -0.50
N GLU A 16 11.04 -13.79 -0.73
CA GLU A 16 11.04 -15.18 -0.25
C GLU A 16 11.87 -15.39 1.02
N ASP A 17 12.52 -14.34 1.51
CA ASP A 17 13.27 -14.38 2.77
C ASP A 17 12.29 -14.37 3.95
N ARG A 18 12.02 -15.55 4.49
CA ARG A 18 11.07 -15.74 5.58
C ARG A 18 11.50 -15.02 6.86
N ALA A 19 12.80 -14.95 7.15
CA ALA A 19 13.32 -14.27 8.32
C ALA A 19 13.09 -12.76 8.22
N MET A 20 13.36 -12.18 7.05
CA MET A 20 13.06 -10.79 6.77
C MET A 20 11.57 -10.48 6.90
N LEU A 21 10.72 -11.25 6.23
CA LEU A 21 9.27 -11.05 6.29
C LEU A 21 8.72 -11.16 7.73
N ALA A 22 9.22 -12.11 8.51
CA ALA A 22 8.83 -12.25 9.91
C ALA A 22 9.27 -11.04 10.74
N ALA A 23 10.48 -10.52 10.51
CA ALA A 23 10.98 -9.33 11.17
C ALA A 23 10.15 -8.09 10.82
N LEU A 24 9.82 -7.90 9.55
CA LEU A 24 9.01 -6.77 9.07
C LEU A 24 7.59 -6.81 9.63
N ARG A 25 6.98 -7.99 9.74
CA ARG A 25 5.62 -8.15 10.32
C ARG A 25 5.53 -7.71 11.77
N ARG A 26 6.62 -7.70 12.51
CA ARG A 26 6.63 -7.22 13.91
C ARG A 26 6.37 -5.71 14.02
N GLY A 27 6.50 -4.97 12.94
CA GLY A 27 6.09 -3.57 12.87
C GLY A 27 4.58 -3.34 12.83
N LEU A 28 3.81 -4.36 12.47
CA LEU A 28 2.35 -4.25 12.37
C LEU A 28 1.73 -4.02 13.75
N GLY A 29 0.82 -3.03 13.83
CA GLY A 29 0.17 -2.66 15.08
C GLY A 29 1.03 -1.83 16.04
N ARG A 30 2.25 -1.46 15.63
CA ARG A 30 3.13 -0.55 16.36
C ARG A 30 3.29 0.76 15.58
N LYS A 31 3.69 1.80 16.26
CA LYS A 31 4.09 3.03 15.56
C LYS A 31 5.31 2.74 14.67
N PRO A 32 5.38 3.37 13.49
CA PRO A 32 6.51 3.19 12.60
C PRO A 32 7.85 3.44 13.29
N GLY A 33 8.79 2.52 13.15
CA GLY A 33 10.12 2.60 13.78
C GLY A 33 10.21 2.05 15.22
N GLU A 34 9.13 1.55 15.80
CA GLU A 34 9.13 0.99 17.17
C GLU A 34 9.45 -0.50 17.25
N ALA A 35 9.64 -1.19 16.13
CA ALA A 35 10.01 -2.59 16.09
C ALA A 35 11.50 -2.77 15.75
N PRO A 36 12.40 -2.98 16.73
CA PRO A 36 13.84 -3.05 16.48
C PRO A 36 14.26 -4.17 15.53
N SER A 37 13.46 -5.23 15.42
CA SER A 37 13.71 -6.33 14.47
C SER A 37 13.72 -5.89 13.01
N MET A 38 13.11 -4.74 12.68
CA MET A 38 13.09 -4.18 11.35
C MET A 38 14.37 -3.40 11.00
N PHE A 39 15.12 -2.92 11.99
CA PHE A 39 16.25 -2.03 11.78
C PHE A 39 17.30 -2.60 10.80
N PRO A 40 17.71 -3.87 10.88
CA PRO A 40 18.70 -4.42 9.95
C PRO A 40 18.30 -4.35 8.48
N TYR A 41 17.01 -4.30 8.20
CA TYR A 41 16.46 -4.30 6.83
C TYR A 41 16.10 -2.90 6.32
N VAL A 42 15.92 -1.94 7.22
CA VAL A 42 15.39 -0.62 6.88
C VAL A 42 16.45 0.48 6.96
N VAL A 43 17.25 0.49 8.03
CA VAL A 43 18.17 1.60 8.35
C VAL A 43 19.16 1.90 7.22
N GLN A 44 19.65 0.87 6.54
CA GLN A 44 20.60 1.03 5.44
C GLN A 44 20.07 1.83 4.25
N PHE A 45 18.75 1.95 4.12
CA PHE A 45 18.08 2.69 3.05
C PHE A 45 17.64 4.09 3.49
N LEU A 46 17.79 4.42 4.76
CA LEU A 46 17.48 5.74 5.28
C LEU A 46 18.73 6.62 5.27
N PRO A 47 18.61 7.92 4.94
CA PRO A 47 19.71 8.85 5.12
C PRO A 47 20.03 9.04 6.61
N PRO A 48 21.23 9.51 6.97
CA PRO A 48 21.49 10.00 8.33
C PRO A 48 20.49 11.11 8.68
N ASN A 49 19.86 11.05 9.85
CA ASN A 49 18.85 12.01 10.30
C ASN A 49 17.70 12.18 9.30
N PRO A 50 16.95 11.13 8.98
CA PRO A 50 15.85 11.22 8.04
C PRO A 50 14.74 12.15 8.58
N HIS A 51 13.99 12.76 7.67
CA HIS A 51 12.77 13.46 8.07
C HIS A 51 11.82 12.46 8.73
N PRO A 52 11.17 12.79 9.86
CA PRO A 52 10.33 11.85 10.61
C PRO A 52 9.21 11.22 9.76
N ASP A 53 8.59 11.99 8.86
CA ASP A 53 7.53 11.48 7.99
C ASP A 53 8.06 10.49 6.95
N HIS A 54 9.25 10.74 6.42
CA HIS A 54 9.90 9.81 5.49
C HIS A 54 10.26 8.50 6.18
N GLU A 55 10.89 8.59 7.35
CA GLU A 55 11.23 7.43 8.17
C GLU A 55 9.98 6.61 8.51
N ALA A 56 8.94 7.25 9.03
CA ALA A 56 7.67 6.60 9.35
C ALA A 56 7.07 5.88 8.14
N ASN A 57 7.11 6.53 6.97
CA ASN A 57 6.55 5.96 5.75
C ASN A 57 7.32 4.72 5.26
N VAL A 58 8.64 4.73 5.38
CA VAL A 58 9.48 3.58 5.02
C VAL A 58 9.18 2.39 5.93
N TYR A 59 9.14 2.58 7.25
CA TYR A 59 8.78 1.52 8.20
C TYR A 59 7.36 0.99 7.98
N ARG A 60 6.40 1.89 7.78
CA ARG A 60 5.00 1.54 7.49
C ARG A 60 4.90 0.66 6.26
N GLY A 61 5.46 1.12 5.16
CA GLY A 61 5.44 0.38 3.90
C GLY A 61 6.13 -0.98 3.99
N ALA A 62 7.25 -1.07 4.70
CA ALA A 62 7.98 -2.32 4.91
C ALA A 62 7.13 -3.36 5.65
N SER A 63 6.47 -2.97 6.74
CA SER A 63 5.61 -3.89 7.49
C SER A 63 4.38 -4.33 6.69
N LEU A 64 3.79 -3.44 5.92
CA LEU A 64 2.66 -3.75 5.04
C LEU A 64 3.07 -4.68 3.88
N PHE A 65 4.25 -4.45 3.30
CA PHE A 65 4.81 -5.34 2.26
C PHE A 65 4.87 -6.79 2.74
N ALA A 66 5.26 -7.03 3.97
CA ALA A 66 5.37 -8.36 4.53
C ALA A 66 4.03 -9.12 4.63
N LEU A 67 2.89 -8.41 4.55
CA LEU A 67 1.56 -9.03 4.50
C LEU A 67 1.20 -9.57 3.11
N ASN A 68 1.72 -8.94 2.07
CA ASN A 68 1.43 -9.32 0.68
C ASN A 68 2.66 -9.05 -0.18
N PRO A 69 3.72 -9.89 -0.08
CA PRO A 69 5.00 -9.64 -0.75
C PRO A 69 4.97 -9.99 -2.23
N VAL A 70 3.87 -9.75 -2.90
CA VAL A 70 3.69 -9.97 -4.33
C VAL A 70 3.42 -8.63 -4.99
N SER A 71 4.27 -8.27 -5.95
CA SER A 71 4.24 -6.96 -6.59
C SER A 71 3.49 -6.99 -7.92
N ALA A 72 2.59 -6.01 -8.09
CA ALA A 72 2.02 -5.67 -9.37
C ALA A 72 2.86 -4.58 -10.05
N SER A 73 2.99 -4.64 -11.37
CA SER A 73 3.81 -3.71 -12.16
C SER A 73 3.06 -2.44 -12.57
N SER A 74 1.74 -2.38 -12.37
CA SER A 74 0.90 -1.26 -12.77
C SER A 74 -0.33 -1.12 -11.87
N GLY A 75 -1.01 0.00 -12.00
CA GLY A 75 -2.21 0.31 -11.23
C GLY A 75 -1.90 0.93 -9.88
N ASN A 76 -2.93 1.41 -9.21
CA ASN A 76 -2.88 1.86 -7.84
C ASN A 76 -3.68 0.92 -6.93
N MET A 77 -3.67 1.20 -5.64
CA MET A 77 -4.36 0.38 -4.63
C MET A 77 -5.83 0.16 -4.96
N VAL A 78 -6.49 1.16 -5.52
CA VAL A 78 -7.93 1.11 -5.86
C VAL A 78 -8.22 0.15 -7.00
N LEU A 79 -7.37 0.13 -8.02
CA LEU A 79 -7.54 -0.82 -9.12
C LEU A 79 -7.42 -2.27 -8.63
N HIS A 80 -6.57 -2.51 -7.65
CA HIS A 80 -6.47 -3.82 -7.00
C HIS A 80 -7.73 -4.13 -6.17
N LEU A 81 -8.26 -3.15 -5.43
CA LEU A 81 -9.51 -3.29 -4.68
C LEU A 81 -10.71 -3.54 -5.58
N ARG A 82 -10.75 -2.96 -6.78
CA ARG A 82 -11.80 -3.25 -7.76
C ARG A 82 -11.77 -4.69 -8.26
N LYS A 83 -10.60 -5.26 -8.44
CA LYS A 83 -10.46 -6.70 -8.74
C LYS A 83 -11.04 -7.55 -7.62
N LEU A 84 -10.81 -7.14 -6.37
CA LEU A 84 -11.38 -7.79 -5.19
C LEU A 84 -12.91 -7.71 -5.18
N ALA A 85 -13.48 -6.53 -5.44
CA ALA A 85 -14.94 -6.32 -5.50
C ALA A 85 -15.59 -7.18 -6.60
N GLY A 86 -14.94 -7.31 -7.76
CA GLY A 86 -15.39 -8.21 -8.82
C GLY A 86 -15.38 -9.69 -8.45
N ALA A 87 -14.56 -10.08 -7.46
CA ALA A 87 -14.46 -11.44 -6.96
C ALA A 87 -15.39 -11.72 -5.75
N GLN A 88 -15.94 -10.67 -5.12
CA GLN A 88 -16.79 -10.75 -3.94
C GLN A 88 -18.16 -10.14 -4.22
N ALA A 89 -19.21 -10.75 -3.67
CA ALA A 89 -20.60 -10.37 -3.94
C ALA A 89 -21.08 -9.11 -3.20
N ASP A 90 -20.30 -8.50 -2.30
CA ASP A 90 -20.72 -7.35 -1.48
C ASP A 90 -19.95 -6.07 -1.81
N ASP A 91 -20.40 -5.39 -2.88
CA ASP A 91 -19.85 -4.10 -3.30
C ASP A 91 -20.06 -2.98 -2.27
N ALA A 92 -21.15 -3.02 -1.51
CA ALA A 92 -21.48 -1.98 -0.52
C ALA A 92 -20.52 -2.01 0.68
N ALA A 93 -20.13 -3.20 1.12
CA ALA A 93 -19.13 -3.34 2.20
C ALA A 93 -17.75 -2.88 1.76
N THR A 94 -17.36 -3.20 0.55
CA THR A 94 -16.08 -2.76 -0.05
C THR A 94 -16.05 -1.24 -0.19
N GLU A 95 -17.12 -0.63 -0.66
CA GLU A 95 -17.24 0.83 -0.78
C GLU A 95 -17.16 1.51 0.58
N ARG A 96 -17.86 1.02 1.60
CA ARG A 96 -17.78 1.59 2.96
C ARG A 96 -16.36 1.55 3.52
N ARG A 97 -15.67 0.42 3.37
CA ARG A 97 -14.26 0.28 3.81
C ARG A 97 -13.35 1.24 3.06
N PHE A 98 -13.57 1.42 1.78
CA PHE A 98 -12.81 2.32 0.95
C PHE A 98 -13.02 3.79 1.38
N VAL A 99 -14.25 4.22 1.60
CA VAL A 99 -14.56 5.57 2.12
C VAL A 99 -13.92 5.79 3.48
N GLN A 100 -13.95 4.80 4.37
CA GLN A 100 -13.26 4.89 5.67
C GLN A 100 -11.75 5.08 5.49
N LEU A 101 -11.15 4.39 4.55
CA LEU A 101 -9.73 4.54 4.23
C LEU A 101 -9.41 5.95 3.74
N LEU A 102 -10.22 6.51 2.84
CA LEU A 102 -10.04 7.88 2.32
C LEU A 102 -10.13 8.97 3.40
N ASN A 103 -10.86 8.72 4.48
CA ASN A 103 -11.03 9.67 5.58
C ASN A 103 -9.88 9.65 6.59
N GLN A 104 -8.93 8.74 6.47
CA GLN A 104 -7.83 8.65 7.43
C GLN A 104 -6.74 9.69 7.16
N HIS A 105 -6.13 10.20 8.23
CA HIS A 105 -4.82 10.81 8.17
C HIS A 105 -3.72 9.74 8.11
N ILE A 106 -2.53 10.11 7.66
CA ILE A 106 -1.43 9.15 7.52
C ILE A 106 -1.09 8.43 8.84
N GLU A 107 -1.24 9.08 9.96
CA GLU A 107 -0.98 8.48 11.29
C GLU A 107 -1.98 7.39 11.67
N SER A 108 -3.16 7.39 11.07
CA SER A 108 -4.25 6.47 11.38
C SER A 108 -4.56 5.50 10.25
N ILE A 109 -3.81 5.55 9.16
CA ILE A 109 -4.07 4.76 7.95
C ILE A 109 -3.73 3.27 8.11
N ASP A 110 -2.87 2.93 9.07
CA ASP A 110 -2.26 1.61 9.16
C ASP A 110 -3.28 0.48 9.33
N ILE A 111 -4.28 0.65 10.18
CA ILE A 111 -5.28 -0.38 10.44
C ILE A 111 -6.17 -0.62 9.20
N PRO A 112 -6.85 0.39 8.62
CA PRO A 112 -7.67 0.16 7.45
C PRO A 112 -6.86 -0.29 6.23
N LEU A 113 -5.66 0.22 6.04
CA LEU A 113 -4.80 -0.20 4.93
C LEU A 113 -4.34 -1.65 5.08
N ARG A 114 -3.96 -2.06 6.29
CA ARG A 114 -3.65 -3.46 6.61
C ARG A 114 -4.81 -4.40 6.28
N GLN A 115 -6.04 -4.01 6.61
CA GLN A 115 -7.23 -4.80 6.29
C GLN A 115 -7.38 -5.00 4.78
N HIS A 116 -7.22 -3.93 3.98
CA HIS A 116 -7.30 -4.01 2.53
C HIS A 116 -6.20 -4.90 1.93
N ILE A 117 -4.97 -4.76 2.38
CA ILE A 117 -3.84 -5.56 1.89
C ILE A 117 -4.02 -7.04 2.24
N THR A 118 -4.53 -7.33 3.43
CA THR A 118 -4.85 -8.71 3.86
C THR A 118 -5.94 -9.34 2.99
N LEU A 119 -6.99 -8.56 2.66
CA LEU A 119 -8.05 -9.02 1.74
C LEU A 119 -7.50 -9.31 0.35
N LEU A 120 -6.64 -8.44 -0.19
CA LEU A 120 -5.99 -8.65 -1.48
C LEU A 120 -5.14 -9.93 -1.47
N ARG A 121 -4.39 -10.15 -0.41
CA ARG A 121 -3.59 -11.38 -0.26
C ARG A 121 -4.45 -12.63 -0.26
N GLY A 122 -5.57 -12.61 0.45
CA GLY A 122 -6.53 -13.72 0.51
C GLY A 122 -7.16 -14.08 -0.83
N SER A 123 -7.17 -13.15 -1.78
CA SER A 123 -7.69 -13.33 -3.15
C SER A 123 -6.59 -13.43 -4.20
N ASP A 124 -5.34 -13.64 -3.80
CA ASP A 124 -4.15 -13.71 -4.66
C ASP A 124 -3.96 -12.48 -5.57
N ILE A 125 -4.34 -11.31 -5.08
CA ILE A 125 -4.19 -10.04 -5.79
C ILE A 125 -2.93 -9.34 -5.31
N ALA A 126 -2.01 -9.08 -6.23
CA ALA A 126 -0.76 -8.37 -5.97
C ALA A 126 -0.99 -6.87 -5.73
N VAL A 127 -0.07 -6.22 -5.06
CA VAL A 127 -0.05 -4.76 -4.80
C VAL A 127 1.07 -4.10 -5.60
N ASN A 128 0.80 -2.96 -6.20
CA ASN A 128 1.85 -2.13 -6.77
C ASN A 128 2.53 -1.34 -5.64
N TRP A 129 3.60 -1.89 -5.08
CA TRP A 129 4.29 -1.33 -3.93
C TRP A 129 4.99 -0.01 -4.25
N HIS A 130 5.55 0.17 -5.44
CA HIS A 130 6.13 1.44 -5.86
C HIS A 130 5.09 2.56 -5.82
N GLN A 131 3.91 2.32 -6.38
CA GLN A 131 2.82 3.29 -6.39
C GLN A 131 2.28 3.54 -4.97
N LEU A 132 2.12 2.50 -4.16
CA LEU A 132 1.60 2.65 -2.80
C LEU A 132 2.55 3.46 -1.91
N PHE A 133 3.87 3.22 -1.97
CA PHE A 133 4.83 4.03 -1.24
C PHE A 133 4.79 5.51 -1.66
N TYR A 134 4.65 5.76 -2.95
CA TYR A 134 4.48 7.12 -3.46
C TYR A 134 3.19 7.76 -2.94
N ASP A 135 2.07 7.05 -3.01
CA ASP A 135 0.77 7.54 -2.56
C ASP A 135 0.77 7.85 -1.05
N LEU A 136 1.36 6.99 -0.24
CA LEU A 136 1.48 7.20 1.20
C LEU A 136 2.35 8.41 1.55
N LYS A 137 3.40 8.66 0.79
CA LYS A 137 4.26 9.83 0.96
C LYS A 137 3.50 11.15 0.84
N PHE A 138 2.51 11.21 -0.04
CA PHE A 138 1.72 12.39 -0.34
C PHE A 138 0.29 12.32 0.23
N TRP A 139 0.02 11.37 1.10
CA TRP A 139 -1.33 11.13 1.62
C TRP A 139 -1.94 12.37 2.31
N ASP A 140 -1.15 13.05 3.16
CA ASP A 140 -1.61 14.22 3.89
C ASP A 140 -1.36 15.56 3.14
N HIS A 141 -1.05 15.51 1.85
CA HIS A 141 -0.89 16.72 1.06
C HIS A 141 -2.19 17.53 1.02
N ASP A 142 -2.11 18.84 1.20
CA ASP A 142 -3.25 19.75 1.31
C ASP A 142 -4.24 19.68 0.14
N ALA A 143 -3.74 19.41 -1.06
CA ALA A 143 -4.57 19.27 -2.25
C ALA A 143 -5.36 17.95 -2.31
N HIS A 144 -5.08 17.00 -1.42
CA HIS A 144 -5.70 15.66 -1.40
C HIS A 144 -5.68 14.95 -2.75
N PHE A 145 -4.63 15.15 -3.53
CA PHE A 145 -4.60 14.62 -4.90
C PHE A 145 -4.53 13.09 -4.96
N VAL A 146 -3.90 12.44 -3.96
CA VAL A 146 -3.88 10.97 -3.89
C VAL A 146 -5.28 10.44 -3.67
N GLN A 147 -6.01 10.97 -2.69
CA GLN A 147 -7.39 10.58 -2.39
C GLN A 147 -8.31 10.81 -3.59
N LYS A 148 -8.13 11.93 -4.30
CA LYS A 148 -8.90 12.23 -5.52
C LYS A 148 -8.59 11.24 -6.66
N GLN A 149 -7.32 10.88 -6.84
CA GLN A 149 -6.93 9.87 -7.83
C GLN A 149 -7.50 8.50 -7.48
N TRP A 150 -7.49 8.13 -6.21
CA TRP A 150 -8.10 6.88 -5.74
C TRP A 150 -9.62 6.90 -5.92
N ALA A 151 -10.28 8.01 -5.58
CA ALA A 151 -11.72 8.18 -5.79
C ALA A 151 -12.09 8.11 -7.27
N ASP A 152 -11.31 8.73 -8.13
CA ASP A 152 -11.50 8.67 -9.59
C ASP A 152 -11.42 7.23 -10.10
N ALA A 153 -10.41 6.49 -9.69
CA ALA A 153 -10.25 5.10 -10.08
C ALA A 153 -11.36 4.17 -9.54
N PHE A 154 -11.95 4.51 -8.39
CA PHE A 154 -13.01 3.70 -7.77
C PHE A 154 -14.38 3.98 -8.37
N TRP A 155 -14.78 5.25 -8.51
CA TRP A 155 -16.14 5.63 -8.89
C TRP A 155 -16.30 6.01 -10.36
N ARG A 156 -15.22 6.38 -11.05
CA ARG A 156 -15.36 6.65 -12.48
C ARG A 156 -15.73 5.35 -13.19
N LYS A 157 -16.88 5.37 -13.85
CA LYS A 157 -17.26 4.25 -14.72
C LYS A 157 -16.20 4.10 -15.79
N GLN A 158 -15.55 2.95 -15.84
CA GLN A 158 -14.77 2.61 -17.01
C GLN A 158 -15.72 2.71 -18.20
N GLN A 159 -15.31 3.44 -19.23
CA GLN A 159 -15.91 3.31 -20.53
C GLN A 159 -15.58 1.89 -21.00
N THR A 160 -16.41 0.93 -20.56
CA THR A 160 -16.34 -0.40 -21.08
C THR A 160 -16.64 -0.32 -22.54
N GLU A 161 -15.64 -0.57 -23.41
CA GLU A 161 -15.77 -1.35 -24.63
C GLU A 161 -17.19 -1.43 -25.22
N LYS A 162 -17.78 -0.27 -25.58
CA LYS A 162 -18.85 -0.19 -26.56
C LYS A 162 -18.27 0.11 -27.93
N SER A 163 -17.26 -0.62 -28.32
CA SER A 163 -16.68 -0.47 -29.65
C SER A 163 -16.48 -1.80 -30.38
N ASN A 164 -17.16 -2.85 -30.02
CA ASN A 164 -17.16 -4.11 -30.76
C ASN A 164 -18.53 -4.75 -30.88
N GLU A 165 -19.55 -3.93 -31.18
CA GLU A 165 -20.79 -4.46 -31.77
C GLU A 165 -21.24 -3.51 -32.88
N THR A 166 -20.60 -3.66 -34.02
CA THR A 166 -21.15 -3.36 -35.35
C THR A 166 -20.59 -4.36 -36.33
#